data_2a62312776133a890a6d29666c33e8dd
#
_entry.id   2a62312776133a890a6d29666c33e8dd
#
_cell.length_a   1.000
_cell.length_b   1.000
_cell.length_c   1.000
_cell.angle_alpha   90.00
_cell.angle_beta   90.00
_cell.angle_gamma   90.00
#
_symmetry.space_group_name_H-M   'P 1'
#
loop_
_entity.id
_entity.type
_entity.pdbx_description
1 polymer ?
#
loop_
_entity_poly.entity_id
_entity_poly.type
_entity_poly.pdbx_seq_one_letter_code
_entity_poly.pdbx_strand_id
1 'polypeptide(L)'
;MVLEEHETLYLALKALREKLTLSEDAVIQMENNPYRNFDAVIRIMNVDFLCEVKNTVTTATVGNVASRLKALATEEKHPVLLIAKYITPTVMDDLVSNGINTLDCAGNCYIRYEKENKVIFHLTNKGEKNTLMAEKPYPVFQEAGLKVIFYLLQDIANVNKPYREIQGATGISLGAIKNVFYVLIERNFILQTNRRRVLKNVNALFNLWVENYNQVLKPKLLLGKMSFRANDQRMNWTALKLPEGMYWGGEVGANKIDGYLEPGVFDIYTDIPAANLLKTGMVMQNQNGEIRIYQKFWKWETDNQLVPLMLIYADLIGSGNSRCLEMAERLWAYGLKDYK
;
A
#
# COMPACT_ATOMS: atom_id res chain seq x y z
N MET A 1 13.46 -10.52 -7.33
CA MET A 1 13.49 -9.12 -6.87
C MET A 1 12.78 -8.26 -7.90
N VAL A 2 11.77 -7.51 -7.49
CA VAL A 2 10.98 -6.62 -8.37
C VAL A 2 11.86 -5.41 -8.72
N LEU A 3 11.64 -4.76 -9.88
CA LEU A 3 12.41 -3.57 -10.32
C LEU A 3 12.49 -2.48 -9.23
N GLU A 4 11.43 -2.29 -8.49
CA GLU A 4 11.29 -1.30 -7.41
C GLU A 4 12.14 -1.64 -6.15
N GLU A 5 12.29 -2.93 -5.84
CA GLU A 5 13.16 -3.41 -4.76
C GLU A 5 14.63 -3.20 -5.10
N HIS A 6 14.99 -3.38 -6.36
CA HIS A 6 16.37 -3.15 -6.84
C HIS A 6 16.74 -1.67 -6.75
N GLU A 7 15.82 -0.78 -7.10
CA GLU A 7 16.00 0.67 -7.00
C GLU A 7 16.14 1.12 -5.53
N THR A 8 15.27 0.61 -4.65
CA THR A 8 15.34 0.87 -3.20
C THR A 8 16.67 0.44 -2.63
N LEU A 9 17.14 -0.75 -2.98
CA LEU A 9 18.43 -1.28 -2.55
C LEU A 9 19.58 -0.38 -3.02
N TYR A 10 19.61 -0.02 -4.30
CA TYR A 10 20.64 0.84 -4.87
C TYR A 10 20.70 2.21 -4.19
N LEU A 11 19.56 2.86 -4.00
CA LEU A 11 19.47 4.17 -3.36
C LEU A 11 19.90 4.13 -1.90
N ALA A 12 19.49 3.11 -1.16
CA ALA A 12 19.88 2.94 0.24
C ALA A 12 21.39 2.75 0.41
N LEU A 13 22.01 1.93 -0.45
CA LEU A 13 23.47 1.72 -0.43
C LEU A 13 24.24 2.98 -0.82
N LYS A 14 23.73 3.72 -1.81
CA LYS A 14 24.31 5.01 -2.19
C LYS A 14 24.27 5.99 -1.02
N ALA A 15 23.11 6.14 -0.37
CA ALA A 15 22.96 7.01 0.78
C ALA A 15 23.85 6.60 1.96
N LEU A 16 23.98 5.30 2.24
CA LEU A 16 24.89 4.78 3.26
C LEU A 16 26.35 5.21 3.03
N ARG A 17 26.84 5.09 1.78
CA ARG A 17 28.18 5.49 1.41
C ARG A 17 28.41 6.99 1.58
N GLU A 18 27.46 7.80 1.09
CA GLU A 18 27.54 9.27 1.12
C GLU A 18 27.50 9.83 2.56
N LYS A 19 26.61 9.28 3.39
CA LYS A 19 26.38 9.82 4.75
C LYS A 19 27.43 9.40 5.75
N LEU A 20 28.00 8.24 5.63
CA LEU A 20 28.99 7.74 6.59
C LEU A 20 30.44 8.06 6.19
N THR A 21 30.67 8.72 5.05
CA THR A 21 32.01 9.05 4.55
C THR A 21 32.96 7.84 4.69
N LEU A 22 32.45 6.67 4.32
CA LEU A 22 33.19 5.41 4.47
C LEU A 22 34.40 5.45 3.53
N SER A 23 35.55 5.03 4.01
CA SER A 23 36.77 4.86 3.19
C SER A 23 36.51 3.90 2.03
N GLU A 24 37.28 4.03 0.93
CA GLU A 24 37.17 3.11 -0.21
C GLU A 24 37.35 1.63 0.19
N ASP A 25 38.07 1.37 1.29
CA ASP A 25 38.28 0.05 1.87
C ASP A 25 37.06 -0.50 2.63
N ALA A 26 36.09 0.34 2.99
CA ALA A 26 34.82 -0.12 3.55
C ALA A 26 33.93 -0.65 2.42
N VAL A 27 34.27 -1.84 1.95
CA VAL A 27 33.64 -2.48 0.80
C VAL A 27 32.18 -2.73 1.11
N ILE A 28 31.27 -2.00 0.46
CA ILE A 28 29.85 -2.31 0.39
C ILE A 28 29.58 -2.86 -1.01
N GLN A 29 29.38 -4.17 -1.11
CA GLN A 29 29.19 -4.84 -2.39
C GLN A 29 27.93 -5.69 -2.36
N MET A 30 27.24 -5.76 -3.51
CA MET A 30 26.20 -6.77 -3.72
C MET A 30 26.88 -8.07 -4.10
N GLU A 31 26.52 -9.14 -3.39
CA GLU A 31 27.00 -10.48 -3.63
C GLU A 31 25.92 -11.33 -4.34
N ASN A 32 26.35 -12.46 -4.92
CA ASN A 32 25.39 -13.45 -5.42
C ASN A 32 24.50 -13.94 -4.28
N ASN A 33 23.19 -13.92 -4.49
CA ASN A 33 22.22 -14.35 -3.48
C ASN A 33 21.82 -15.82 -3.69
N PRO A 34 22.38 -16.77 -2.92
CA PRO A 34 21.97 -18.16 -2.95
C PRO A 34 20.74 -18.44 -2.08
N TYR A 35 20.27 -17.48 -1.29
CA TYR A 35 19.23 -17.64 -0.29
C TYR A 35 17.85 -17.28 -0.87
N ARG A 36 16.93 -18.24 -0.94
CA ARG A 36 15.61 -18.05 -1.53
C ARG A 36 14.69 -17.15 -0.70
N ASN A 37 14.97 -17.00 0.59
CA ASN A 37 14.12 -16.27 1.53
C ASN A 37 14.51 -14.80 1.71
N PHE A 38 15.54 -14.32 0.99
CA PHE A 38 16.04 -12.96 1.06
C PHE A 38 16.13 -12.33 -0.33
N ASP A 39 15.99 -11.02 -0.38
CA ASP A 39 15.98 -10.26 -1.63
C ASP A 39 17.40 -10.01 -2.16
N ALA A 40 18.38 -9.87 -1.27
CA ALA A 40 19.78 -9.63 -1.63
C ALA A 40 20.75 -10.08 -0.54
N VAL A 41 22.03 -10.19 -0.90
CA VAL A 41 23.17 -10.31 0.03
C VAL A 41 24.07 -9.09 -0.16
N ILE A 42 24.40 -8.42 0.94
CA ILE A 42 25.29 -7.24 0.94
C ILE A 42 26.46 -7.51 1.86
N ARG A 43 27.66 -7.31 1.33
CA ARG A 43 28.88 -7.35 2.14
C ARG A 43 29.23 -5.97 2.65
N ILE A 44 29.31 -5.84 3.98
CA ILE A 44 29.72 -4.61 4.67
C ILE A 44 30.91 -4.96 5.57
N MET A 45 32.07 -4.33 5.36
CA MET A 45 33.30 -4.58 6.15
C MET A 45 33.61 -6.08 6.31
N ASN A 46 33.58 -6.83 5.20
CA ASN A 46 33.83 -8.28 5.13
C ASN A 46 32.80 -9.17 5.87
N VAL A 47 31.61 -8.64 6.18
CA VAL A 47 30.50 -9.41 6.74
C VAL A 47 29.33 -9.41 5.76
N ASP A 48 28.82 -10.61 5.47
CA ASP A 48 27.65 -10.78 4.61
C ASP A 48 26.37 -10.63 5.42
N PHE A 49 25.54 -9.67 5.00
CA PHE A 49 24.21 -9.41 5.54
C PHE A 49 23.16 -9.93 4.57
N LEU A 50 22.22 -10.72 5.08
CA LEU A 50 21.05 -11.15 4.33
C LEU A 50 20.00 -10.06 4.37
N CYS A 51 19.58 -9.56 3.21
CA CYS A 51 18.76 -8.37 3.12
C CYS A 51 17.31 -8.69 2.74
N GLU A 52 16.38 -8.15 3.51
CA GLU A 52 14.96 -8.04 3.16
C GLU A 52 14.67 -6.61 2.75
N VAL A 53 14.10 -6.40 1.56
CA VAL A 53 13.74 -5.09 1.04
C VAL A 53 12.23 -4.88 1.15
N LYS A 54 11.82 -3.75 1.73
CA LYS A 54 10.41 -3.39 1.88
C LYS A 54 10.17 -1.97 1.36
N ASN A 55 9.05 -1.76 0.69
CA ASN A 55 8.65 -0.40 0.32
C ASN A 55 8.34 0.45 1.55
N THR A 56 7.62 -0.12 2.51
CA THR A 56 7.18 0.59 3.72
C THR A 56 7.13 -0.36 4.92
N VAL A 57 7.60 0.12 6.07
CA VAL A 57 7.42 -0.52 7.37
C VAL A 57 6.74 0.48 8.30
N THR A 58 5.63 0.07 8.91
CA THR A 58 4.81 0.91 9.79
C THR A 58 4.82 0.40 11.22
N THR A 59 4.36 1.22 12.17
CA THR A 59 4.19 0.81 13.58
C THR A 59 3.25 -0.39 13.73
N ALA A 60 2.31 -0.59 12.79
CA ALA A 60 1.41 -1.75 12.80
C ALA A 60 2.07 -3.04 12.29
N THR A 61 3.10 -2.95 11.45
CA THR A 61 3.75 -4.10 10.81
C THR A 61 5.13 -4.42 11.38
N VAL A 62 5.76 -3.50 12.10
CA VAL A 62 7.14 -3.60 12.59
C VAL A 62 7.37 -4.84 13.46
N GLY A 63 6.42 -5.19 14.33
CA GLY A 63 6.52 -6.36 15.21
C GLY A 63 6.59 -7.69 14.43
N ASN A 64 5.74 -7.84 13.41
CA ASN A 64 5.73 -9.03 12.55
C ASN A 64 7.00 -9.12 11.71
N VAL A 65 7.46 -8.00 11.15
CA VAL A 65 8.70 -7.93 10.36
C VAL A 65 9.90 -8.30 11.23
N ALA A 66 10.02 -7.72 12.44
CA ALA A 66 11.11 -8.00 13.34
C ALA A 66 11.14 -9.47 13.78
N SER A 67 9.98 -10.06 14.14
CA SER A 67 9.88 -11.46 14.54
C SER A 67 10.30 -12.41 13.42
N ARG A 68 9.85 -12.15 12.19
CA ARG A 68 10.24 -12.94 11.01
C ARG A 68 11.74 -12.86 10.73
N LEU A 69 12.32 -11.65 10.74
CA LEU A 69 13.74 -11.47 10.48
C LEU A 69 14.62 -12.11 11.55
N LYS A 70 14.21 -12.09 12.84
CA LYS A 70 14.92 -12.80 13.91
C LYS A 70 14.92 -14.31 13.69
N ALA A 71 13.79 -14.88 13.31
CA ALA A 71 13.71 -16.31 13.02
C ALA A 71 14.65 -16.70 11.88
N LEU A 72 14.64 -15.96 10.78
CA LEU A 72 15.51 -16.17 9.62
C LEU A 72 17.00 -15.98 9.97
N ALA A 73 17.35 -14.98 10.76
CA ALA A 73 18.73 -14.76 11.21
C ALA A 73 19.28 -15.95 12.02
N THR A 74 18.43 -16.57 12.84
CA THR A 74 18.79 -17.73 13.65
C THR A 74 18.96 -18.98 12.78
N GLU A 75 18.10 -19.16 11.78
CA GLU A 75 18.14 -20.29 10.85
C GLU A 75 19.38 -20.26 9.98
N GLU A 76 19.66 -19.12 9.35
CA GLU A 76 20.75 -18.97 8.38
C GLU A 76 22.12 -18.69 9.03
N LYS A 77 22.18 -18.36 10.32
CA LYS A 77 23.40 -18.00 11.06
C LYS A 77 24.17 -16.80 10.47
N HIS A 78 23.46 -15.92 9.79
CA HIS A 78 23.96 -14.69 9.23
C HIS A 78 23.23 -13.49 9.82
N PRO A 79 23.88 -12.32 9.94
CA PRO A 79 23.19 -11.10 10.31
C PRO A 79 22.19 -10.70 9.22
N VAL A 80 21.02 -10.24 9.64
CA VAL A 80 19.99 -9.72 8.73
C VAL A 80 19.99 -8.20 8.70
N LEU A 81 19.62 -7.62 7.56
CA LEU A 81 19.51 -6.19 7.32
C LEU A 81 18.16 -5.89 6.65
N LEU A 82 17.31 -5.12 7.32
CA LEU A 82 16.09 -4.59 6.75
C LEU A 82 16.40 -3.31 5.98
N ILE A 83 16.00 -3.27 4.71
CA ILE A 83 16.14 -2.09 3.85
C ILE A 83 14.75 -1.60 3.47
N ALA A 84 14.50 -0.30 3.61
CA ALA A 84 13.23 0.30 3.20
C ALA A 84 13.43 1.66 2.51
N LYS A 85 12.40 2.14 1.80
CA LYS A 85 12.47 3.48 1.19
C LYS A 85 12.67 4.56 2.26
N TYR A 86 11.94 4.46 3.36
CA TYR A 86 12.10 5.31 4.53
C TYR A 86 11.60 4.60 5.78
N ILE A 87 12.31 4.78 6.89
CA ILE A 87 11.96 4.25 8.20
C ILE A 87 11.76 5.44 9.14
N THR A 88 10.51 5.62 9.63
CA THR A 88 10.25 6.71 10.58
C THR A 88 11.05 6.53 11.88
N PRO A 89 11.38 7.60 12.61
CA PRO A 89 12.15 7.48 13.87
C PRO A 89 11.56 6.48 14.86
N THR A 90 10.23 6.48 15.04
CA THR A 90 9.53 5.54 15.94
C THR A 90 9.71 4.08 15.49
N VAL A 91 9.54 3.80 14.20
CA VAL A 91 9.72 2.45 13.64
C VAL A 91 11.19 2.02 13.73
N MET A 92 12.13 2.96 13.51
CA MET A 92 13.57 2.71 13.68
C MET A 92 13.88 2.28 15.12
N ASP A 93 13.37 3.03 16.11
CA ASP A 93 13.60 2.71 17.53
C ASP A 93 13.00 1.35 17.92
N ASP A 94 11.83 0.99 17.37
CA ASP A 94 11.21 -0.33 17.56
C ASP A 94 12.07 -1.45 16.95
N LEU A 95 12.61 -1.27 15.75
CA LEU A 95 13.48 -2.24 15.07
C LEU A 95 14.79 -2.42 15.83
N VAL A 96 15.41 -1.32 16.24
CA VAL A 96 16.66 -1.31 17.03
C VAL A 96 16.46 -2.01 18.37
N SER A 97 15.37 -1.73 19.08
CA SER A 97 15.02 -2.40 20.35
C SER A 97 14.82 -3.91 20.17
N ASN A 98 14.43 -4.32 18.98
CA ASN A 98 14.33 -5.71 18.58
C ASN A 98 15.64 -6.31 18.03
N GLY A 99 16.74 -5.55 18.00
CA GLY A 99 18.04 -6.02 17.52
C GLY A 99 18.11 -6.24 16.00
N ILE A 100 17.25 -5.57 15.22
CA ILE A 100 17.23 -5.67 13.76
C ILE A 100 18.09 -4.55 13.16
N ASN A 101 19.06 -4.92 12.34
CA ASN A 101 19.81 -3.96 11.53
C ASN A 101 18.90 -3.35 10.48
N THR A 102 19.02 -2.03 10.29
CA THR A 102 18.14 -1.27 9.41
C THR A 102 18.91 -0.25 8.58
N LEU A 103 18.40 0.01 7.38
CA LEU A 103 18.90 1.03 6.46
C LEU A 103 17.74 1.59 5.62
N ASP A 104 17.70 2.91 5.41
CA ASP A 104 16.75 3.49 4.46
C ASP A 104 17.44 4.32 3.36
N CYS A 105 16.66 4.71 2.34
CA CYS A 105 17.18 5.47 1.21
C CYS A 105 17.55 6.93 1.55
N ALA A 106 17.17 7.43 2.72
CA ALA A 106 17.63 8.73 3.21
C ALA A 106 19.01 8.65 3.89
N GLY A 107 19.48 7.41 4.14
CA GLY A 107 20.74 7.13 4.82
C GLY A 107 20.60 6.98 6.33
N ASN A 108 19.36 6.97 6.87
CA ASN A 108 19.20 6.58 8.27
C ASN A 108 19.54 5.10 8.40
N CYS A 109 20.38 4.77 9.35
CA CYS A 109 20.80 3.38 9.56
C CYS A 109 21.11 3.08 11.03
N TYR A 110 20.96 1.80 11.34
CA TYR A 110 21.49 1.15 12.53
C TYR A 110 21.98 -0.22 12.10
N ILE A 111 23.31 -0.39 11.97
CA ILE A 111 23.94 -1.63 11.54
C ILE A 111 24.99 -1.99 12.57
N ARG A 112 24.75 -3.07 13.30
CA ARG A 112 25.65 -3.54 14.35
C ARG A 112 25.98 -5.02 14.10
N TYR A 113 27.26 -5.33 14.12
CA TYR A 113 27.76 -6.68 14.00
C TYR A 113 28.61 -7.04 15.22
N GLU A 114 28.29 -8.17 15.83
CA GLU A 114 28.98 -8.74 16.96
C GLU A 114 29.51 -10.14 16.63
N LYS A 115 30.69 -10.46 17.11
CA LYS A 115 31.28 -11.80 17.07
C LYS A 115 31.87 -12.12 18.43
N GLU A 116 31.54 -13.31 18.99
CA GLU A 116 32.05 -13.76 20.28
C GLU A 116 31.85 -12.73 21.40
N ASN A 117 30.66 -12.14 21.48
CA ASN A 117 30.27 -11.06 22.41
C ASN A 117 31.10 -9.79 22.32
N LYS A 118 31.82 -9.58 21.22
CA LYS A 118 32.56 -8.32 20.95
C LYS A 118 31.92 -7.61 19.77
N VAL A 119 31.66 -6.30 19.92
CA VAL A 119 31.22 -5.45 18.81
C VAL A 119 32.39 -5.30 17.86
N ILE A 120 32.23 -5.77 16.62
CA ILE A 120 33.23 -5.65 15.56
C ILE A 120 33.08 -4.28 14.87
N PHE A 121 31.83 -3.89 14.57
CA PHE A 121 31.53 -2.55 14.10
C PHE A 121 30.10 -2.13 14.43
N HIS A 122 29.86 -0.83 14.48
CA HIS A 122 28.57 -0.24 14.68
C HIS A 122 28.46 1.02 13.81
N LEU A 123 27.57 1.00 12.85
CA LEU A 123 27.25 2.11 11.96
C LEU A 123 25.89 2.67 12.37
N THR A 124 25.80 3.95 12.62
CA THR A 124 24.54 4.61 12.94
C THR A 124 24.48 5.99 12.29
N ASN A 125 23.35 6.28 11.70
CA ASN A 125 22.99 7.62 11.23
C ASN A 125 21.49 7.81 11.46
N LYS A 126 21.10 8.93 12.06
CA LYS A 126 19.69 9.21 12.40
C LYS A 126 19.36 10.67 12.10
N GLY A 127 18.09 10.91 11.81
CA GLY A 127 17.57 12.28 11.66
C GLY A 127 17.59 12.79 10.22
N GLU A 128 18.00 11.97 9.26
CA GLU A 128 17.85 12.33 7.87
C GLU A 128 16.37 12.35 7.50
N LYS A 129 15.96 13.44 6.91
CA LYS A 129 14.58 13.57 6.42
C LYS A 129 14.42 12.71 5.17
N ASN A 130 13.25 12.15 5.02
CA ASN A 130 12.91 11.44 3.80
C ASN A 130 13.01 12.38 2.58
N THR A 131 14.15 12.37 1.91
CA THR A 131 14.39 13.18 0.72
C THR A 131 13.66 12.61 -0.50
N LEU A 132 13.33 11.31 -0.48
CA LEU A 132 12.45 10.70 -1.46
C LEU A 132 10.97 11.09 -1.21
N MET A 133 10.65 11.53 0.02
CA MET A 133 9.39 12.18 0.40
C MET A 133 9.52 13.71 0.54
N ALA A 134 10.69 14.31 0.33
CA ALA A 134 10.82 15.78 0.23
C ALA A 134 10.17 16.34 -1.05
N GLU A 135 9.88 15.51 -2.02
CA GLU A 135 8.69 15.71 -2.81
C GLU A 135 7.49 15.47 -1.87
N LYS A 136 6.83 16.57 -1.39
CA LYS A 136 5.48 16.53 -0.82
C LYS A 136 4.72 15.44 -1.54
N PRO A 137 4.03 14.49 -0.82
CA PRO A 137 3.31 13.40 -1.47
C PRO A 137 2.56 14.06 -2.59
N TYR A 138 2.90 13.69 -3.84
CA TYR A 138 2.54 14.48 -5.02
C TYR A 138 1.11 14.95 -4.83
N PRO A 139 0.78 16.25 -4.97
CA PRO A 139 -0.57 16.74 -4.73
C PRO A 139 -1.62 15.92 -5.45
N VAL A 140 -1.18 15.19 -6.50
CA VAL A 140 -2.02 14.28 -7.29
C VAL A 140 -2.38 12.97 -6.55
N PHE A 141 -1.58 12.49 -5.61
CA PHE A 141 -1.90 11.31 -4.79
C PHE A 141 -2.48 11.67 -3.40
N GLN A 142 -2.98 12.90 -3.25
CA GLN A 142 -3.84 13.29 -2.16
C GLN A 142 -5.31 12.99 -2.49
N GLU A 143 -6.19 13.17 -1.51
CA GLU A 143 -7.61 12.81 -1.62
C GLU A 143 -8.28 13.23 -2.95
N ALA A 144 -8.14 14.50 -3.34
CA ALA A 144 -8.74 15.02 -4.56
C ALA A 144 -8.18 14.33 -5.82
N GLY A 145 -6.85 14.17 -5.88
CA GLY A 145 -6.21 13.53 -7.02
C GLY A 145 -6.51 12.04 -7.11
N LEU A 146 -6.53 11.33 -5.98
CA LEU A 146 -6.91 9.91 -5.95
C LEU A 146 -8.32 9.67 -6.46
N LYS A 147 -9.28 10.56 -6.14
CA LYS A 147 -10.65 10.49 -6.67
C LYS A 147 -10.70 10.74 -8.19
N VAL A 148 -9.89 11.67 -8.70
CA VAL A 148 -9.79 11.93 -10.15
C VAL A 148 -9.12 10.76 -10.86
N ILE A 149 -7.98 10.27 -10.36
CA ILE A 149 -7.28 9.11 -10.95
C ILE A 149 -8.19 7.88 -10.95
N PHE A 150 -8.94 7.64 -9.88
CA PHE A 150 -9.92 6.55 -9.82
C PHE A 150 -10.92 6.62 -10.96
N TYR A 151 -11.47 7.80 -11.24
CA TYR A 151 -12.38 8.00 -12.36
C TYR A 151 -11.70 7.77 -13.72
N LEU A 152 -10.48 8.26 -13.90
CA LEU A 152 -9.73 8.05 -15.14
C LEU A 152 -9.41 6.58 -15.41
N LEU A 153 -9.17 5.82 -14.35
CA LEU A 153 -8.86 4.39 -14.42
C LEU A 153 -10.11 3.52 -14.61
N GLN A 154 -11.33 4.00 -14.36
CA GLN A 154 -12.55 3.20 -14.65
C GLN A 154 -12.73 2.95 -16.16
N ASP A 155 -12.35 3.93 -16.98
CA ASP A 155 -12.31 3.84 -18.43
C ASP A 155 -11.22 4.78 -18.93
N ILE A 156 -10.25 4.27 -19.65
CA ILE A 156 -9.14 5.04 -20.20
C ILE A 156 -9.61 6.17 -21.13
N ALA A 157 -10.80 6.05 -21.72
CA ALA A 157 -11.43 7.10 -22.53
C ALA A 157 -11.81 8.33 -21.69
N ASN A 158 -11.99 8.19 -20.38
CA ASN A 158 -12.34 9.30 -19.48
C ASN A 158 -11.29 10.41 -19.46
N VAL A 159 -10.05 10.11 -19.82
CA VAL A 159 -8.98 11.13 -19.94
C VAL A 159 -9.32 12.21 -20.98
N ASN A 160 -10.19 11.91 -21.94
CA ASN A 160 -10.64 12.84 -22.98
C ASN A 160 -11.91 13.61 -22.62
N LYS A 161 -12.59 13.25 -21.53
CA LYS A 161 -13.79 13.94 -21.07
C LYS A 161 -13.51 15.40 -20.72
N PRO A 162 -14.45 16.31 -20.96
CA PRO A 162 -14.38 17.68 -20.47
C PRO A 162 -14.22 17.73 -18.95
N TYR A 163 -13.42 18.66 -18.45
CA TYR A 163 -13.19 18.77 -16.98
C TYR A 163 -14.48 18.97 -16.18
N ARG A 164 -15.54 19.55 -16.78
CA ARG A 164 -16.86 19.68 -16.14
C ARG A 164 -17.56 18.34 -15.95
N GLU A 165 -17.39 17.39 -16.88
CA GLU A 165 -17.90 16.02 -16.71
C GLU A 165 -17.13 15.28 -15.60
N ILE A 166 -15.80 15.42 -15.60
CA ILE A 166 -14.95 14.84 -14.53
C ILE A 166 -15.34 15.43 -13.16
N GLN A 167 -15.60 16.74 -13.09
CA GLN A 167 -16.12 17.40 -11.88
C GLN A 167 -17.45 16.80 -11.45
N GLY A 168 -18.38 16.61 -12.37
CA GLY A 168 -19.69 16.00 -12.09
C GLY A 168 -19.56 14.58 -11.50
N ALA A 169 -18.66 13.77 -12.09
CA ALA A 169 -18.43 12.37 -11.68
C ALA A 169 -17.66 12.25 -10.36
N THR A 170 -16.70 13.15 -10.10
CA THR A 170 -15.80 13.03 -8.94
C THR A 170 -16.15 13.95 -7.77
N GLY A 171 -16.89 15.03 -8.03
CA GLY A 171 -17.14 16.10 -7.06
C GLY A 171 -15.92 17.01 -6.80
N ILE A 172 -14.83 16.86 -7.56
CA ILE A 172 -13.61 17.62 -7.38
C ILE A 172 -13.65 18.93 -8.18
N SER A 173 -13.13 20.01 -7.61
CA SER A 173 -13.13 21.33 -8.26
C SER A 173 -12.33 21.34 -9.57
N LEU A 174 -12.73 22.18 -10.53
CA LEU A 174 -12.04 22.32 -11.82
C LEU A 174 -10.56 22.68 -11.68
N GLY A 175 -10.21 23.52 -10.70
CA GLY A 175 -8.82 23.89 -10.42
C GLY A 175 -7.98 22.69 -9.97
N ALA A 176 -8.54 21.86 -9.08
CA ALA A 176 -7.86 20.66 -8.62
C ALA A 176 -7.73 19.62 -9.75
N ILE A 177 -8.77 19.45 -10.59
CA ILE A 177 -8.70 18.57 -11.77
C ILE A 177 -7.60 19.02 -12.73
N LYS A 178 -7.52 20.33 -13.05
CA LYS A 178 -6.44 20.87 -13.89
C LYS A 178 -5.05 20.57 -13.33
N ASN A 179 -4.88 20.73 -12.03
CA ASN A 179 -3.63 20.41 -11.34
C ASN A 179 -3.28 18.92 -11.45
N VAL A 180 -4.27 18.04 -11.26
CA VAL A 180 -4.06 16.58 -11.42
C VAL A 180 -3.59 16.26 -12.84
N PHE A 181 -4.27 16.80 -13.86
CA PHE A 181 -3.87 16.58 -15.24
C PHE A 181 -2.49 17.14 -15.55
N TYR A 182 -2.15 18.33 -15.03
CA TYR A 182 -0.83 18.91 -15.19
C TYR A 182 0.26 17.98 -14.68
N VAL A 183 0.11 17.46 -13.45
CA VAL A 183 1.09 16.55 -12.84
C VAL A 183 1.15 15.21 -13.56
N LEU A 184 0.01 14.66 -14.01
CA LEU A 184 -0.01 13.40 -14.77
C LEU A 184 0.68 13.54 -16.15
N ILE A 185 0.59 14.71 -16.78
CA ILE A 185 1.31 15.02 -18.03
C ILE A 185 2.81 15.14 -17.76
N GLU A 186 3.21 15.91 -16.75
CA GLU A 186 4.60 16.09 -16.35
C GLU A 186 5.29 14.76 -16.04
N ARG A 187 4.53 13.81 -15.46
CA ARG A 187 5.03 12.47 -15.12
C ARG A 187 4.88 11.41 -16.20
N ASN A 188 4.50 11.81 -17.40
CA ASN A 188 4.28 10.91 -18.52
C ASN A 188 3.19 9.83 -18.30
N PHE A 189 2.23 10.07 -17.39
CA PHE A 189 1.03 9.26 -17.29
C PHE A 189 -0.05 9.71 -18.28
N ILE A 190 -0.01 10.94 -18.75
CA ILE A 190 -0.87 11.45 -19.82
C ILE A 190 0.02 12.03 -20.92
N LEU A 191 -0.16 11.53 -22.13
CA LEU A 191 0.35 12.16 -23.33
C LEU A 191 -0.74 13.09 -23.90
N GLN A 192 -0.46 14.39 -23.99
CA GLN A 192 -1.37 15.35 -24.59
C GLN A 192 -0.91 15.72 -26.00
N THR A 193 -1.79 15.57 -26.98
CA THR A 193 -1.62 16.02 -28.35
C THR A 193 -2.62 17.14 -28.66
N ASN A 194 -2.48 17.77 -29.80
CA ASN A 194 -3.42 18.83 -30.25
C ASN A 194 -4.88 18.32 -30.38
N ARG A 195 -5.10 17.01 -30.53
CA ARG A 195 -6.41 16.41 -30.80
C ARG A 195 -6.97 15.59 -29.64
N ARG A 196 -6.11 14.96 -28.81
CA ARG A 196 -6.54 14.06 -27.75
C ARG A 196 -5.50 13.90 -26.66
N ARG A 197 -5.96 13.40 -25.52
CA ARG A 197 -5.13 12.91 -24.42
C ARG A 197 -5.13 11.38 -24.42
N VAL A 198 -4.02 10.77 -24.05
CA VAL A 198 -3.87 9.31 -23.98
C VAL A 198 -3.25 8.97 -22.65
N LEU A 199 -3.88 8.08 -21.88
CA LEU A 199 -3.25 7.49 -20.69
C LEU A 199 -2.09 6.59 -21.12
N LYS A 200 -0.96 6.74 -20.41
CA LYS A 200 0.26 5.96 -20.56
C LYS A 200 0.62 5.31 -19.25
N ASN A 201 1.39 4.22 -19.33
CA ASN A 201 1.89 3.53 -18.13
C ASN A 201 0.74 3.20 -17.14
N VAL A 202 -0.39 2.75 -17.69
CA VAL A 202 -1.65 2.57 -16.93
C VAL A 202 -1.45 1.63 -15.75
N ASN A 203 -0.69 0.54 -15.92
CA ASN A 203 -0.35 -0.39 -14.84
C ASN A 203 0.40 0.32 -13.69
N ALA A 204 1.43 1.13 -14.00
CA ALA A 204 2.18 1.86 -12.99
C ALA A 204 1.28 2.88 -12.26
N LEU A 205 0.42 3.60 -12.98
CA LEU A 205 -0.54 4.53 -12.39
C LEU A 205 -1.57 3.80 -11.49
N PHE A 206 -2.05 2.64 -11.93
CA PHE A 206 -2.95 1.79 -11.17
C PHE A 206 -2.31 1.34 -9.86
N ASN A 207 -1.09 0.81 -9.88
CA ASN A 207 -0.38 0.35 -8.68
C ASN A 207 -0.11 1.50 -7.70
N LEU A 208 0.32 2.67 -8.20
CA LEU A 208 0.47 3.88 -7.39
C LEU A 208 -0.87 4.33 -6.79
N TRP A 209 -1.97 4.21 -7.53
CA TRP A 209 -3.28 4.52 -7.01
C TRP A 209 -3.68 3.55 -5.90
N VAL A 210 -3.53 2.23 -6.08
CA VAL A 210 -3.86 1.20 -5.08
C VAL A 210 -3.10 1.44 -3.78
N GLU A 211 -1.79 1.71 -3.87
CA GLU A 211 -0.95 2.01 -2.71
C GLU A 211 -1.45 3.25 -1.96
N ASN A 212 -1.58 4.38 -2.67
CA ASN A 212 -1.96 5.65 -2.06
C ASN A 212 -3.44 5.69 -1.63
N TYR A 213 -4.32 4.94 -2.31
CA TYR A 213 -5.70 4.75 -1.86
C TYR A 213 -5.72 4.15 -0.44
N ASN A 214 -4.99 3.08 -0.21
CA ASN A 214 -4.96 2.40 1.09
C ASN A 214 -4.29 3.25 2.18
N GLN A 215 -3.25 4.01 1.83
CA GLN A 215 -2.50 4.81 2.80
C GLN A 215 -3.14 6.17 3.10
N VAL A 216 -3.74 6.82 2.09
CA VAL A 216 -4.16 8.22 2.19
C VAL A 216 -5.67 8.39 2.15
N LEU A 217 -6.37 7.72 1.21
CA LEU A 217 -7.79 7.96 0.99
C LEU A 217 -8.67 7.08 1.89
N LYS A 218 -8.48 5.78 1.88
CA LYS A 218 -9.32 4.82 2.62
C LYS A 218 -9.45 5.13 4.11
N PRO A 219 -8.37 5.48 4.85
CA PRO A 219 -8.50 5.84 6.27
C PRO A 219 -9.41 7.04 6.51
N LYS A 220 -9.42 8.02 5.59
CA LYS A 220 -10.26 9.23 5.70
C LYS A 220 -11.74 8.96 5.38
N LEU A 221 -12.01 7.90 4.63
CA LEU A 221 -13.38 7.52 4.27
C LEU A 221 -14.09 6.75 5.39
N LEU A 222 -13.38 6.25 6.40
CA LEU A 222 -13.96 5.45 7.48
C LEU A 222 -14.92 6.30 8.32
N LEU A 223 -16.22 5.94 8.30
CA LEU A 223 -17.28 6.57 9.07
C LEU A 223 -17.48 5.92 10.44
N GLY A 224 -17.17 4.63 10.56
CA GLY A 224 -17.33 3.87 11.79
C GLY A 224 -17.29 2.37 11.55
N LYS A 225 -17.47 1.62 12.66
CA LYS A 225 -17.51 0.16 12.63
C LYS A 225 -18.74 -0.36 13.34
N MET A 226 -19.18 -1.54 12.91
CA MET A 226 -20.30 -2.28 13.47
C MET A 226 -19.93 -3.77 13.60
N SER A 227 -20.71 -4.52 14.33
CA SER A 227 -20.65 -5.98 14.36
C SER A 227 -22.01 -6.60 14.12
N PHE A 228 -22.04 -7.84 13.71
CA PHE A 228 -23.27 -8.61 13.77
C PHE A 228 -23.72 -8.76 15.23
N ARG A 229 -25.04 -8.79 15.46
CA ARG A 229 -25.60 -8.92 16.82
C ARG A 229 -25.37 -10.31 17.42
N ALA A 230 -25.31 -11.32 16.57
CA ALA A 230 -25.11 -12.71 16.98
C ALA A 230 -24.22 -13.45 15.96
N ASN A 231 -23.55 -14.49 16.42
CA ASN A 231 -22.60 -15.26 15.59
C ASN A 231 -23.31 -16.03 14.46
N ASP A 232 -24.54 -16.52 14.67
CA ASP A 232 -25.36 -17.13 13.64
C ASP A 232 -25.70 -16.16 12.50
N GLN A 233 -25.95 -14.87 12.82
CA GLN A 233 -26.14 -13.82 11.82
C GLN A 233 -24.87 -13.55 11.02
N ARG A 234 -23.70 -13.58 11.68
CA ARG A 234 -22.42 -13.46 11.00
C ARG A 234 -22.17 -14.65 10.08
N MET A 235 -22.45 -15.87 10.53
CA MET A 235 -22.31 -17.07 9.70
C MET A 235 -23.26 -17.06 8.51
N ASN A 236 -24.43 -16.44 8.66
CA ASN A 236 -25.41 -16.27 7.59
C ASN A 236 -25.42 -14.81 7.05
N TRP A 237 -24.25 -14.22 6.86
CA TRP A 237 -24.08 -12.82 6.43
C TRP A 237 -24.81 -12.52 5.11
N THR A 238 -25.00 -13.50 4.25
CA THR A 238 -25.70 -13.37 2.97
C THR A 238 -27.18 -12.98 3.13
N ALA A 239 -27.76 -13.21 4.32
CA ALA A 239 -29.10 -12.74 4.67
C ALA A 239 -29.17 -11.23 4.93
N LEU A 240 -28.03 -10.58 5.17
CA LEU A 240 -27.97 -9.12 5.36
C LEU A 240 -28.20 -8.42 4.01
N LYS A 241 -29.39 -7.90 3.83
CA LYS A 241 -29.75 -7.07 2.69
C LYS A 241 -29.31 -5.63 2.97
N LEU A 242 -28.41 -5.10 2.14
CA LEU A 242 -28.00 -3.71 2.26
C LEU A 242 -29.17 -2.78 1.88
N PRO A 243 -29.39 -1.68 2.61
CA PRO A 243 -30.21 -0.58 2.14
C PRO A 243 -29.73 -0.05 0.78
N GLU A 244 -30.65 0.53 -0.01
CA GLU A 244 -30.28 1.26 -1.22
C GLU A 244 -29.31 2.40 -0.88
N GLY A 245 -28.28 2.61 -1.72
CA GLY A 245 -27.20 3.56 -1.43
C GLY A 245 -26.06 2.98 -0.59
N MET A 246 -26.09 1.66 -0.29
CA MET A 246 -24.98 0.93 0.32
C MET A 246 -24.43 -0.15 -0.62
N TYR A 247 -23.12 -0.34 -0.61
CA TYR A 247 -22.41 -1.17 -1.56
C TYR A 247 -21.37 -2.04 -0.84
N TRP A 248 -21.31 -3.32 -1.18
CA TRP A 248 -20.30 -4.23 -0.68
C TRP A 248 -18.95 -3.99 -1.35
N GLY A 249 -17.88 -3.88 -0.55
CA GLY A 249 -16.49 -3.85 -0.97
C GLY A 249 -15.67 -4.99 -0.38
N GLY A 250 -14.36 -4.90 -0.49
CA GLY A 250 -13.40 -5.80 0.15
C GLY A 250 -13.68 -7.28 -0.05
N GLU A 251 -13.58 -8.04 1.03
CA GLU A 251 -13.75 -9.51 1.02
C GLU A 251 -15.15 -9.95 0.58
N VAL A 252 -16.20 -9.23 0.99
CA VAL A 252 -17.58 -9.55 0.59
C VAL A 252 -17.79 -9.27 -0.90
N GLY A 253 -17.28 -8.13 -1.39
CA GLY A 253 -17.35 -7.82 -2.82
C GLY A 253 -16.67 -8.89 -3.66
N ALA A 254 -15.51 -9.36 -3.22
CA ALA A 254 -14.77 -10.43 -3.87
C ALA A 254 -15.51 -11.78 -3.84
N ASN A 255 -16.08 -12.17 -2.69
CA ASN A 255 -16.90 -13.37 -2.57
C ASN A 255 -18.09 -13.36 -3.54
N LYS A 256 -18.79 -12.22 -3.64
CA LYS A 256 -19.95 -12.09 -4.54
C LYS A 256 -19.60 -12.21 -6.03
N ILE A 257 -18.34 -11.99 -6.40
CA ILE A 257 -17.86 -12.14 -7.79
C ILE A 257 -17.46 -13.58 -8.10
N ASP A 258 -16.70 -14.23 -7.20
CA ASP A 258 -16.05 -15.52 -7.49
C ASP A 258 -16.43 -16.65 -6.51
N GLY A 259 -16.97 -16.33 -5.34
CA GLY A 259 -17.36 -17.32 -4.32
C GLY A 259 -16.19 -18.00 -3.60
N TYR A 260 -14.95 -17.69 -3.95
CA TYR A 260 -13.76 -18.36 -3.41
C TYR A 260 -13.40 -17.94 -1.97
N LEU A 261 -13.43 -16.63 -1.69
CA LEU A 261 -13.00 -16.08 -0.41
C LEU A 261 -14.16 -16.00 0.58
N GLU A 262 -14.12 -16.77 1.68
CA GLU A 262 -15.07 -16.60 2.77
C GLU A 262 -14.74 -15.33 3.58
N PRO A 263 -15.66 -14.34 3.69
CA PRO A 263 -15.37 -13.06 4.31
C PRO A 263 -15.14 -13.15 5.82
N GLY A 264 -14.03 -12.59 6.28
CA GLY A 264 -13.74 -12.32 7.70
C GLY A 264 -14.02 -10.88 8.10
N VAL A 265 -13.95 -9.96 7.13
CA VAL A 265 -14.19 -8.52 7.28
C VAL A 265 -15.23 -8.06 6.24
N PHE A 266 -16.11 -7.15 6.65
CA PHE A 266 -17.28 -6.75 5.89
C PHE A 266 -17.20 -5.25 5.59
N ASP A 267 -16.62 -4.88 4.44
CA ASP A 267 -16.51 -3.48 4.01
C ASP A 267 -17.78 -3.05 3.28
N ILE A 268 -18.39 -1.95 3.75
CA ILE A 268 -19.58 -1.33 3.17
C ILE A 268 -19.27 0.12 2.84
N TYR A 269 -19.53 0.53 1.61
CA TYR A 269 -19.44 1.91 1.17
C TYR A 269 -20.83 2.51 1.05
N THR A 270 -21.02 3.76 1.50
CA THR A 270 -22.34 4.36 1.56
C THR A 270 -22.33 5.85 1.24
N ASP A 271 -23.37 6.33 0.59
CA ASP A 271 -23.70 7.75 0.42
C ASP A 271 -24.93 8.17 1.25
N ILE A 272 -25.49 7.23 2.04
CA ILE A 272 -26.58 7.48 2.99
C ILE A 272 -26.08 7.29 4.44
N PRO A 273 -26.83 7.76 5.47
CA PRO A 273 -26.40 7.60 6.85
C PRO A 273 -26.14 6.14 7.24
N ALA A 274 -24.99 5.86 7.82
CA ALA A 274 -24.59 4.51 8.28
C ALA A 274 -25.63 3.88 9.24
N ALA A 275 -26.35 4.71 10.01
CA ALA A 275 -27.41 4.28 10.91
C ALA A 275 -28.56 3.51 10.20
N ASN A 276 -28.73 3.69 8.89
CA ASN A 276 -29.72 2.92 8.13
C ASN A 276 -29.45 1.42 8.16
N LEU A 277 -28.19 1.00 8.29
CA LEU A 277 -27.83 -0.42 8.41
C LEU A 277 -28.36 -1.02 9.73
N LEU A 278 -28.46 -0.25 10.80
CA LEU A 278 -29.00 -0.71 12.09
C LEU A 278 -30.48 -1.11 11.99
N LYS A 279 -31.23 -0.52 11.05
CA LYS A 279 -32.64 -0.83 10.83
C LYS A 279 -32.87 -2.25 10.32
N THR A 280 -31.83 -2.91 9.80
CA THR A 280 -31.92 -4.32 9.38
C THR A 280 -32.13 -5.28 10.56
N GLY A 281 -31.83 -4.84 11.79
CA GLY A 281 -31.89 -5.67 12.99
C GLY A 281 -30.73 -6.69 13.13
N MET A 282 -29.89 -6.83 12.12
CA MET A 282 -28.79 -7.81 12.11
C MET A 282 -27.48 -7.29 12.69
N VAL A 283 -27.31 -5.96 12.77
CA VAL A 283 -26.05 -5.35 13.18
C VAL A 283 -26.24 -4.41 14.38
N MET A 284 -25.13 -4.14 15.07
CA MET A 284 -25.04 -3.20 16.19
C MET A 284 -23.76 -2.36 16.08
N GLN A 285 -23.77 -1.17 16.69
CA GLN A 285 -22.55 -0.35 16.78
C GLN A 285 -21.48 -1.04 17.63
N ASN A 286 -20.27 -1.10 17.10
CA ASN A 286 -19.11 -1.63 17.81
C ASN A 286 -17.84 -1.06 17.18
N GLN A 287 -17.06 -0.29 17.95
CA GLN A 287 -15.81 0.32 17.45
C GLN A 287 -14.73 -0.71 17.04
N ASN A 288 -14.82 -1.93 17.56
CA ASN A 288 -13.92 -3.04 17.22
C ASN A 288 -14.58 -4.08 16.31
N GLY A 289 -15.76 -3.74 15.73
CA GLY A 289 -16.53 -4.65 14.90
C GLY A 289 -15.87 -4.96 13.55
N GLU A 290 -16.26 -6.10 13.01
CA GLU A 290 -15.78 -6.63 11.72
C GLU A 290 -16.44 -5.98 10.50
N ILE A 291 -17.52 -5.22 10.69
CA ILE A 291 -18.21 -4.46 9.63
C ILE A 291 -17.65 -3.04 9.64
N ARG A 292 -17.00 -2.64 8.57
CA ARG A 292 -16.40 -1.31 8.41
C ARG A 292 -17.22 -0.50 7.42
N ILE A 293 -17.65 0.70 7.82
CA ILE A 293 -18.49 1.57 7.01
C ILE A 293 -17.65 2.72 6.49
N TYR A 294 -17.61 2.89 5.18
CA TYR A 294 -16.85 3.92 4.48
C TYR A 294 -17.77 4.86 3.71
N GLN A 295 -17.35 6.12 3.58
CA GLN A 295 -18.00 7.08 2.70
C GLN A 295 -17.79 6.68 1.24
N LYS A 296 -18.88 6.55 0.46
CA LYS A 296 -18.81 6.43 -1.00
C LYS A 296 -18.27 7.75 -1.57
N PHE A 297 -17.32 7.68 -2.50
CA PHE A 297 -16.66 8.86 -3.07
C PHE A 297 -16.78 8.99 -4.59
N TRP A 298 -17.41 8.03 -5.25
CA TRP A 298 -17.76 8.08 -6.67
C TRP A 298 -19.25 8.36 -6.84
N LYS A 299 -19.65 8.90 -8.01
CA LYS A 299 -21.02 9.36 -8.25
C LYS A 299 -21.75 8.62 -9.37
N TRP A 300 -21.12 7.59 -9.95
CA TRP A 300 -21.77 6.74 -10.93
C TRP A 300 -22.37 5.51 -10.27
N GLU A 301 -23.37 4.94 -10.93
CA GLU A 301 -24.01 3.72 -10.49
C GLU A 301 -23.10 2.50 -10.73
N THR A 302 -23.25 1.51 -9.88
CA THR A 302 -22.58 0.21 -9.97
C THR A 302 -23.60 -0.90 -9.80
N ASP A 303 -23.35 -2.02 -10.46
CA ASP A 303 -24.29 -3.14 -10.48
C ASP A 303 -24.26 -3.94 -9.16
N ASN A 304 -25.39 -4.62 -8.87
CA ASN A 304 -25.50 -5.63 -7.80
C ASN A 304 -25.11 -5.14 -6.38
N GLN A 305 -25.22 -3.84 -6.10
CA GLN A 305 -24.74 -3.25 -4.85
C GLN A 305 -23.28 -3.61 -4.53
N LEU A 306 -22.44 -3.66 -5.57
CA LEU A 306 -21.00 -3.83 -5.44
C LEU A 306 -20.28 -2.51 -5.73
N VAL A 307 -19.18 -2.26 -5.05
CA VAL A 307 -18.26 -1.19 -5.43
C VAL A 307 -17.55 -1.56 -6.74
N PRO A 308 -16.97 -0.59 -7.49
CA PRO A 308 -16.19 -0.90 -8.69
C PRO A 308 -15.11 -1.95 -8.43
N LEU A 309 -14.88 -2.87 -9.38
CA LEU A 309 -13.95 -4.00 -9.27
C LEU A 309 -12.54 -3.56 -8.82
N MET A 310 -12.06 -2.46 -9.38
CA MET A 310 -10.77 -1.86 -9.00
C MET A 310 -10.69 -1.52 -7.51
N LEU A 311 -11.79 -1.11 -6.89
CA LEU A 311 -11.84 -0.77 -5.48
C LEU A 311 -11.83 -2.05 -4.61
N ILE A 312 -12.56 -3.10 -5.03
CA ILE A 312 -12.51 -4.42 -4.38
C ILE A 312 -11.06 -4.93 -4.39
N TYR A 313 -10.39 -4.87 -5.55
CA TYR A 313 -8.99 -5.27 -5.67
C TYR A 313 -8.09 -4.49 -4.71
N ALA A 314 -8.22 -3.16 -4.67
CA ALA A 314 -7.42 -2.30 -3.80
C ALA A 314 -7.65 -2.61 -2.31
N ASP A 315 -8.89 -2.91 -1.91
CA ASP A 315 -9.24 -3.30 -0.55
C ASP A 315 -8.56 -4.63 -0.15
N LEU A 316 -8.53 -5.60 -1.05
CA LEU A 316 -7.88 -6.89 -0.82
C LEU A 316 -6.35 -6.73 -0.69
N ILE A 317 -5.71 -5.98 -1.58
CA ILE A 317 -4.28 -5.67 -1.50
C ILE A 317 -3.94 -4.98 -0.18
N GLY A 318 -4.75 -4.00 0.23
CA GLY A 318 -4.55 -3.24 1.47
C GLY A 318 -4.75 -4.05 2.75
N SER A 319 -5.38 -5.23 2.68
CA SER A 319 -5.57 -6.10 3.85
C SER A 319 -4.27 -6.76 4.31
N GLY A 320 -3.31 -7.00 3.41
CA GLY A 320 -2.06 -7.72 3.66
C GLY A 320 -2.23 -9.20 4.02
N ASN A 321 -3.45 -9.73 3.97
CA ASN A 321 -3.76 -11.12 4.28
C ASN A 321 -3.49 -12.00 3.06
N SER A 322 -2.80 -13.14 3.23
CA SER A 322 -2.43 -14.04 2.13
C SER A 322 -3.64 -14.53 1.31
N ARG A 323 -4.78 -14.85 1.95
CA ARG A 323 -6.01 -15.25 1.26
C ARG A 323 -6.60 -14.11 0.41
N CYS A 324 -6.51 -12.87 0.90
CA CYS A 324 -6.95 -11.70 0.16
C CYS A 324 -6.04 -11.42 -1.03
N LEU A 325 -4.73 -11.61 -0.88
CA LEU A 325 -3.77 -11.46 -1.98
C LEU A 325 -4.01 -12.48 -3.08
N GLU A 326 -4.22 -13.75 -2.74
CA GLU A 326 -4.60 -14.79 -3.70
C GLU A 326 -5.90 -14.45 -4.43
N MET A 327 -6.91 -13.96 -3.69
CA MET A 327 -8.16 -13.52 -4.29
C MET A 327 -7.96 -12.30 -5.21
N ALA A 328 -7.08 -11.36 -4.85
CA ALA A 328 -6.75 -10.22 -5.71
C ALA A 328 -6.11 -10.66 -7.03
N GLU A 329 -5.24 -11.67 -7.03
CA GLU A 329 -4.67 -12.26 -8.26
C GLU A 329 -5.77 -12.86 -9.16
N ARG A 330 -6.75 -13.54 -8.56
CA ARG A 330 -7.92 -14.09 -9.30
C ARG A 330 -8.76 -12.98 -9.92
N LEU A 331 -9.05 -11.90 -9.17
CA LEU A 331 -9.78 -10.75 -9.69
C LEU A 331 -9.01 -10.02 -10.80
N TRP A 332 -7.69 -9.96 -10.69
CA TRP A 332 -6.85 -9.43 -11.78
C TRP A 332 -7.05 -10.21 -13.08
N ALA A 333 -7.07 -11.52 -12.98
CA ALA A 333 -7.32 -12.39 -14.14
C ALA A 333 -8.75 -12.28 -14.69
N TYR A 334 -9.72 -11.96 -13.83
CA TYR A 334 -11.15 -11.88 -14.17
C TYR A 334 -11.50 -10.63 -14.98
N GLY A 335 -11.07 -9.43 -14.54
CA GLY A 335 -11.56 -8.20 -15.16
C GLY A 335 -10.61 -7.00 -15.12
N LEU A 336 -9.36 -7.17 -14.63
CA LEU A 336 -8.40 -6.08 -14.53
C LEU A 336 -7.20 -6.23 -15.49
N LYS A 337 -7.26 -7.16 -16.45
CA LYS A 337 -6.18 -7.44 -17.41
C LYS A 337 -5.85 -6.25 -18.32
N ASP A 338 -6.82 -5.38 -18.57
CA ASP A 338 -6.66 -4.22 -19.45
C ASP A 338 -5.77 -3.13 -18.85
N TYR A 339 -5.39 -3.28 -17.56
CA TYR A 339 -4.43 -2.41 -16.88
C TYR A 339 -2.96 -2.88 -17.02
N LYS A 340 -2.69 -3.91 -17.83
CA LYS A 340 -1.32 -4.40 -18.13
C LYS A 340 -0.55 -3.47 -19.05
#